data_2e4dab1e75cbef4791bc99d457d73f28
#
_entry.id   2e4dab1e75cbef4791bc99d457d73f28
#
_cell.length_a   1.000
_cell.length_b   1.000
_cell.length_c   1.000
_cell.angle_alpha   90.00
_cell.angle_beta   90.00
_cell.angle_gamma   90.00
#
_symmetry.space_group_name_H-M   'P 1'
#
loop_
_entity.id
_entity.type
_entity.pdbx_description
1 polymer ?
#
loop_
_entity_poly.entity_id
_entity_poly.type
_entity_poly.pdbx_seq_one_letter_code
_entity_poly.pdbx_strand_id
1 'polypeptide(L)'
;LMTDFSNPVEVVDSTNLKIVTNKDGVCLFISRAPIPFPKGEMNYAYQKFVGVGAFTNGALEYYHNTPRGPIEKIEENDSFRFIENRKDCYYINAHCKTLSVDTPKDRVQVERYMKEHDMA
;
A
#
# COMPACT_ATOMS: atom_id res chain seq x y z
N LEU A 1 3.10 -6.28 0.77
CA LEU A 1 3.31 -5.93 2.18
C LEU A 1 2.52 -4.68 2.56
N MET A 2 2.32 -4.48 3.86
CA MET A 2 1.80 -3.25 4.47
C MET A 2 2.63 -2.89 5.71
N THR A 3 2.49 -1.66 6.21
CA THR A 3 3.13 -1.19 7.44
C THR A 3 2.26 -0.14 8.13
N ASP A 4 2.56 0.15 9.39
CA ASP A 4 1.86 1.19 10.12
C ASP A 4 2.27 2.59 9.64
N PHE A 5 1.36 3.56 9.70
CA PHE A 5 1.72 4.97 9.51
C PHE A 5 2.44 5.51 10.73
N SER A 6 3.46 6.33 10.50
CA SER A 6 4.27 6.93 11.57
C SER A 6 3.58 8.11 12.23
N ASN A 7 2.73 8.83 11.48
CA ASN A 7 2.00 9.98 11.98
C ASN A 7 0.70 10.23 11.18
N PRO A 8 -0.29 10.94 11.76
CA PRO A 8 -1.57 11.23 11.11
C PRO A 8 -1.47 12.06 9.83
N VAL A 9 -0.42 12.87 9.65
CA VAL A 9 -0.24 13.70 8.46
C VAL A 9 0.02 12.83 7.23
N GLU A 10 0.72 11.73 7.40
CA GLU A 10 0.96 10.77 6.31
C GLU A 10 -0.32 10.09 5.83
N VAL A 11 -1.33 9.96 6.71
CA VAL A 11 -2.61 9.34 6.36
C VAL A 11 -3.41 10.21 5.39
N VAL A 12 -3.37 11.53 5.55
CA VAL A 12 -4.08 12.46 4.65
C VAL A 12 -3.31 12.78 3.37
N ASP A 13 -2.04 12.44 3.32
CA ASP A 13 -1.20 12.59 2.14
C ASP A 13 -1.61 11.58 1.05
N SER A 14 -2.05 12.09 -0.11
CA SER A 14 -2.50 11.27 -1.24
C SER A 14 -1.37 10.51 -1.96
N THR A 15 -0.11 10.85 -1.70
CA THR A 15 1.03 10.07 -2.22
C THR A 15 1.18 8.74 -1.51
N ASN A 16 0.73 8.64 -0.27
CA ASN A 16 0.68 7.40 0.49
C ASN A 16 -0.62 6.65 0.23
N LEU A 17 -0.53 5.41 -0.18
CA LEU A 17 -1.69 4.53 -0.33
C LEU A 17 -2.07 3.91 1.02
N LYS A 18 -3.36 4.01 1.36
CA LYS A 18 -3.96 3.36 2.53
C LYS A 18 -4.53 2.01 2.11
N ILE A 19 -4.35 1.01 2.96
CA ILE A 19 -4.89 -0.34 2.73
C ILE A 19 -5.79 -0.75 3.88
N VAL A 20 -6.91 -1.35 3.55
CA VAL A 20 -7.83 -1.97 4.51
C VAL A 20 -7.86 -3.47 4.26
N THR A 21 -7.61 -4.23 5.29
CA THR A 21 -7.72 -5.69 5.27
C THR A 21 -8.82 -6.16 6.21
N ASN A 22 -9.33 -7.36 5.95
CA ASN A 22 -10.13 -8.06 6.93
C ASN A 22 -9.24 -8.62 8.07
N LYS A 23 -9.87 -9.27 9.05
CA LYS A 23 -9.18 -9.89 10.20
C LYS A 23 -8.16 -10.98 9.81
N ASP A 24 -8.28 -11.55 8.62
CA ASP A 24 -7.42 -12.63 8.11
C ASP A 24 -6.29 -12.10 7.22
N GLY A 25 -6.16 -10.77 7.11
CA GLY A 25 -5.12 -10.12 6.28
C GLY A 25 -5.44 -10.06 4.80
N VAL A 26 -6.67 -10.40 4.39
CA VAL A 26 -7.11 -10.27 3.00
C VAL A 26 -7.46 -8.82 2.70
N CYS A 27 -6.91 -8.27 1.63
CA CYS A 27 -7.17 -6.91 1.19
C CYS A 27 -8.64 -6.72 0.80
N LEU A 28 -9.26 -5.71 1.37
CA LEU A 28 -10.62 -5.27 1.02
C LEU A 28 -10.60 -4.09 0.06
N PHE A 29 -9.71 -3.13 0.29
CA PHE A 29 -9.55 -1.96 -0.57
C PHE A 29 -8.20 -1.28 -0.34
N ILE A 30 -7.73 -0.58 -1.38
CA ILE A 30 -6.53 0.27 -1.34
C ILE A 30 -6.92 1.63 -1.94
N SER A 31 -6.57 2.74 -1.30
CA SER A 31 -6.90 4.07 -1.80
C SER A 31 -5.88 5.13 -1.42
N ARG A 32 -5.78 6.16 -2.26
CA ARG A 32 -5.09 7.40 -1.92
C ARG A 32 -5.88 8.24 -0.91
N ALA A 33 -7.21 8.08 -0.85
CA ALA A 33 -8.04 8.68 0.18
C ALA A 33 -7.81 8.03 1.55
N PRO A 34 -7.97 8.76 2.68
CA PRO A 34 -7.96 8.16 4.01
C PRO A 34 -9.12 7.17 4.17
N ILE A 35 -8.82 5.90 4.28
CA ILE A 35 -9.78 4.81 4.50
C ILE A 35 -9.29 3.89 5.63
N PRO A 36 -10.21 3.33 6.47
CA PRO A 36 -11.65 3.63 6.55
C PRO A 36 -11.93 5.01 7.17
N PHE A 37 -13.15 5.51 7.00
CA PHE A 37 -13.56 6.76 7.66
C PHE A 37 -13.87 6.51 9.15
N PRO A 38 -13.21 7.20 10.10
CA PRO A 38 -13.28 6.89 11.53
C PRO A 38 -14.50 7.53 12.21
N LYS A 39 -15.70 7.18 11.77
CA LYS A 39 -16.94 7.75 12.34
C LYS A 39 -17.22 7.25 13.76
N GLY A 40 -16.94 5.98 14.03
CA GLY A 40 -17.29 5.35 15.30
C GLY A 40 -16.19 5.42 16.33
N GLU A 41 -14.97 5.11 15.96
CA GLU A 41 -13.80 5.07 16.84
C GLU A 41 -12.63 5.80 16.22
N MET A 42 -11.99 6.69 16.99
CA MET A 42 -10.88 7.53 16.53
C MET A 42 -9.52 6.81 16.58
N ASN A 43 -9.41 5.69 17.30
CA ASN A 43 -8.15 4.97 17.51
C ASN A 43 -7.88 3.88 16.47
N TYR A 44 -8.25 4.10 15.22
CA TYR A 44 -7.95 3.17 14.16
C TYR A 44 -6.47 3.28 13.72
N ALA A 45 -5.77 2.15 13.74
CA ALA A 45 -4.40 2.05 13.25
C ALA A 45 -4.40 1.93 11.71
N TYR A 46 -4.25 3.06 11.03
CA TYR A 46 -4.17 3.09 9.58
C TYR A 46 -2.95 2.32 9.07
N GLN A 47 -3.15 1.56 7.99
CA GLN A 47 -2.11 0.77 7.34
C GLN A 47 -1.72 1.38 6.01
N LYS A 48 -0.41 1.48 5.79
CA LYS A 48 0.20 1.94 4.54
C LYS A 48 0.47 0.75 3.63
N PHE A 49 0.03 0.83 2.39
CA PHE A 49 0.43 -0.11 1.34
C PHE A 49 1.93 0.06 1.05
N VAL A 50 2.62 -1.06 0.97
CA VAL A 50 4.04 -1.13 0.57
C VAL A 50 4.12 -1.87 -0.76
N GLY A 51 4.72 -1.24 -1.77
CA GLY A 51 4.78 -1.73 -3.15
C GLY A 51 5.70 -2.95 -3.36
N VAL A 52 5.80 -3.83 -2.37
CA VAL A 52 6.55 -5.08 -2.46
C VAL A 52 5.59 -6.25 -2.31
N GLY A 53 5.59 -7.14 -3.30
CA GLY A 53 4.72 -8.30 -3.33
C GLY A 53 5.44 -9.56 -3.82
N ALA A 54 4.91 -10.72 -3.45
CA ALA A 54 5.29 -12.01 -3.97
C ALA A 54 4.10 -12.65 -4.67
N PHE A 55 4.34 -13.24 -5.81
CA PHE A 55 3.32 -13.84 -6.65
C PHE A 55 3.71 -15.26 -7.03
N THR A 56 2.73 -16.14 -7.06
CA THR A 56 2.92 -17.46 -7.70
C THR A 56 2.93 -17.30 -9.22
N ASN A 57 3.48 -18.27 -9.94
CA ASN A 57 3.45 -18.28 -11.41
C ASN A 57 2.01 -18.18 -11.96
N GLY A 58 1.07 -18.90 -11.34
CA GLY A 58 -0.35 -18.84 -11.72
C GLY A 58 -0.99 -17.45 -11.48
N ALA A 59 -0.57 -16.74 -10.43
CA ALA A 59 -1.02 -15.35 -10.20
C ALA A 59 -0.46 -14.40 -11.26
N LEU A 60 0.79 -14.53 -11.66
CA LEU A 60 1.39 -13.73 -12.73
C LEU A 60 0.73 -13.99 -14.08
N GLU A 61 0.46 -15.25 -14.39
CA GLU A 61 -0.27 -15.63 -15.62
C GLU A 61 -1.69 -15.06 -15.61
N TYR A 62 -2.41 -15.16 -14.48
CA TYR A 62 -3.71 -14.54 -14.31
C TYR A 62 -3.66 -13.04 -14.53
N TYR A 63 -2.70 -12.35 -13.89
CA TYR A 63 -2.49 -10.91 -14.05
C TYR A 63 -2.27 -10.53 -15.52
N HIS A 64 -1.41 -11.26 -16.22
CA HIS A 64 -1.11 -11.00 -17.62
C HIS A 64 -2.34 -11.15 -18.54
N ASN A 65 -3.18 -12.15 -18.29
CA ASN A 65 -4.34 -12.48 -19.13
C ASN A 65 -5.63 -11.73 -18.75
N THR A 66 -5.62 -10.99 -17.63
CA THR A 66 -6.80 -10.28 -17.14
C THR A 66 -6.72 -8.80 -17.49
N PRO A 67 -7.73 -8.21 -18.15
CA PRO A 67 -7.73 -6.79 -18.48
C PRO A 67 -7.90 -5.93 -17.21
N ARG A 68 -7.43 -4.68 -17.28
CA ARG A 68 -7.60 -3.68 -16.22
C ARG A 68 -9.07 -3.35 -16.00
N GLY A 69 -9.51 -3.46 -14.75
CA GLY A 69 -10.84 -3.07 -14.32
C GLY A 69 -11.01 -1.56 -14.09
N PRO A 70 -12.23 -1.11 -13.80
CA PRO A 70 -12.53 0.32 -13.59
C PRO A 70 -11.83 0.90 -12.35
N ILE A 71 -11.74 0.16 -11.25
CA ILE A 71 -11.11 0.65 -10.01
C ILE A 71 -9.59 0.71 -10.18
N GLU A 72 -9.00 -0.30 -10.79
CA GLU A 72 -7.57 -0.29 -11.11
C GLU A 72 -7.17 0.93 -11.95
N LYS A 73 -8.02 1.33 -12.90
CA LYS A 73 -7.77 2.49 -13.76
C LYS A 73 -7.84 3.83 -13.01
N ILE A 74 -8.67 3.93 -11.98
CA ILE A 74 -8.88 5.15 -11.21
C ILE A 74 -7.84 5.29 -10.08
N GLU A 75 -7.65 4.23 -9.30
CA GLU A 75 -6.71 4.24 -8.17
C GLU A 75 -5.25 4.00 -8.61
N GLU A 76 -5.05 3.59 -9.86
CA GLU A 76 -3.74 3.27 -10.44
C GLU A 76 -2.91 2.30 -9.58
N ASN A 77 -3.59 1.24 -9.11
CA ASN A 77 -2.96 0.18 -8.33
C ASN A 77 -3.32 -1.19 -8.92
N ASP A 78 -2.32 -1.92 -9.33
CA ASP A 78 -2.42 -3.20 -10.03
C ASP A 78 -2.97 -4.35 -9.17
N SER A 79 -2.96 -4.23 -7.84
CA SER A 79 -3.62 -5.19 -6.94
C SER A 79 -5.11 -5.30 -7.21
N PHE A 80 -5.74 -4.26 -7.75
CA PHE A 80 -7.14 -4.31 -8.13
C PHE A 80 -7.44 -5.29 -9.26
N ARG A 81 -6.45 -5.69 -10.06
CA ARG A 81 -6.61 -6.76 -11.04
C ARG A 81 -7.11 -8.05 -10.39
N PHE A 82 -6.66 -8.29 -9.16
CA PHE A 82 -7.08 -9.43 -8.36
C PHE A 82 -8.35 -9.12 -7.56
N ILE A 83 -8.38 -7.99 -6.86
CA ILE A 83 -9.46 -7.62 -5.92
C ILE A 83 -10.80 -7.48 -6.65
N GLU A 84 -10.86 -6.77 -7.77
CA GLU A 84 -12.07 -6.59 -8.58
C GLU A 84 -12.61 -7.92 -9.12
N ASN A 85 -11.74 -8.90 -9.30
CA ASN A 85 -12.10 -10.23 -9.79
C ASN A 85 -12.25 -11.27 -8.66
N ARG A 86 -12.43 -10.82 -7.41
CA ARG A 86 -12.65 -11.67 -6.23
C ARG A 86 -11.52 -12.68 -6.01
N LYS A 87 -10.29 -12.30 -6.29
CA LYS A 87 -9.08 -13.05 -5.95
C LYS A 87 -8.48 -12.45 -4.69
N ASP A 88 -8.22 -13.30 -3.72
CA ASP A 88 -7.65 -12.88 -2.45
C ASP A 88 -6.21 -12.40 -2.61
N CYS A 89 -5.95 -11.21 -2.10
CA CYS A 89 -4.60 -10.67 -1.93
C CYS A 89 -4.31 -10.57 -0.44
N TYR A 90 -3.37 -11.36 0.04
CA TYR A 90 -2.98 -11.35 1.44
C TYR A 90 -1.89 -10.32 1.70
N TYR A 91 -2.06 -9.52 2.74
CA TYR A 91 -1.08 -8.52 3.15
C TYR A 91 -0.57 -8.79 4.57
N ILE A 92 0.73 -8.72 4.71
CA ILE A 92 1.41 -8.92 5.99
C ILE A 92 1.99 -7.59 6.43
N ASN A 93 1.77 -7.21 7.70
CA ASN A 93 2.40 -6.03 8.28
C ASN A 93 3.88 -6.33 8.53
N ALA A 94 4.74 -5.58 7.86
CA ALA A 94 6.20 -5.73 7.98
C ALA A 94 6.79 -4.93 9.15
N HIS A 95 5.98 -4.08 9.81
CA HIS A 95 6.42 -3.20 10.92
C HIS A 95 7.73 -2.46 10.62
N CYS A 96 7.87 -1.98 9.40
CA CYS A 96 9.08 -1.32 8.93
C CYS A 96 8.80 0.13 8.51
N LYS A 97 9.82 0.97 8.63
CA LYS A 97 9.79 2.30 8.03
C LYS A 97 10.07 2.18 6.53
N THR A 98 9.16 2.70 5.72
CA THR A 98 9.32 2.71 4.27
C THR A 98 9.52 4.13 3.78
N LEU A 99 10.50 4.31 2.91
CA LEU A 99 10.76 5.54 2.19
C LEU A 99 10.78 5.23 0.70
N SER A 100 10.02 5.97 -0.09
CA SER A 100 10.04 5.92 -1.55
C SER A 100 10.70 7.17 -2.13
N VAL A 101 11.19 7.06 -3.35
CA VAL A 101 11.80 8.17 -4.08
C VAL A 101 10.98 8.42 -5.34
N ASP A 102 9.97 9.28 -5.22
CA ASP A 102 9.10 9.66 -6.32
C ASP A 102 9.41 11.08 -6.82
N THR A 103 10.02 11.91 -5.96
CA THR A 103 10.37 13.30 -6.25
C THR A 103 11.83 13.60 -5.87
N PRO A 104 12.43 14.70 -6.42
CA PRO A 104 13.75 15.14 -5.99
C PRO A 104 13.87 15.42 -4.48
N LYS A 105 12.78 15.85 -3.84
CA LYS A 105 12.72 16.08 -2.39
C LYS A 105 12.83 14.76 -1.62
N ASP A 106 12.16 13.72 -2.07
CA ASP A 106 12.22 12.40 -1.45
C ASP A 106 13.63 11.81 -1.52
N ARG A 107 14.30 11.99 -2.67
CA ARG A 107 15.69 11.58 -2.82
C ARG A 107 16.59 12.15 -1.73
N VAL A 108 16.49 13.47 -1.47
CA VAL A 108 17.29 14.13 -0.43
C VAL A 108 17.00 13.55 0.95
N GLN A 109 15.73 13.24 1.24
CA GLN A 109 15.34 12.63 2.51
C GLN A 109 15.90 11.21 2.65
N VAL A 110 15.81 10.40 1.59
CA VAL A 110 16.32 9.03 1.59
C VAL A 110 17.86 9.02 1.71
N GLU A 111 18.56 9.86 0.96
CA GLU A 111 20.02 9.99 1.07
C GLU A 111 20.46 10.37 2.50
N ARG A 112 19.74 11.28 3.16
CA ARG A 112 19.98 11.63 4.55
C ARG A 112 19.78 10.44 5.48
N TYR A 113 18.62 9.78 5.35
CA TYR A 113 18.29 8.61 6.16
C TYR A 113 19.35 7.49 6.02
N MET A 114 19.79 7.21 4.80
CA MET A 114 20.82 6.20 4.53
C MET A 114 22.14 6.54 5.20
N LYS A 115 22.58 7.81 5.13
CA LYS A 115 23.81 8.28 5.80
C LYS A 115 23.73 8.18 7.32
N GLU A 116 22.58 8.54 7.91
CA GLU A 116 22.36 8.47 9.36
C GLU A 116 22.33 7.03 9.90
N HIS A 117 22.11 6.03 9.04
CA HIS A 117 21.97 4.62 9.41
C HIS A 117 23.05 3.72 8.80
N ASP A 118 24.16 4.30 8.32
CA ASP A 118 25.29 3.59 7.70
C ASP A 118 24.87 2.61 6.57
N MET A 119 23.83 2.99 5.80
CA MET A 119 23.31 2.20 4.69
C MET A 119 23.88 2.60 3.32
N ALA A 120 24.82 3.53 3.30
CA ALA A 120 25.44 4.05 2.07
C ALA A 120 26.85 3.49 1.87
#